data_636176657ffbbdbf2032b7635b215665
#
_entry.id   636176657ffbbdbf2032b7635b215665
#
_cell.length_a   1.000
_cell.length_b   1.000
_cell.length_c   1.000
_cell.angle_alpha   90.00
_cell.angle_beta   90.00
_cell.angle_gamma   90.00
#
_symmetry.space_group_name_H-M   'P 1'
#
loop_
_entity.id
_entity.type
_entity.pdbx_description
1 polymer ?
#
loop_
_entity_poly.entity_id
_entity_poly.type
_entity_poly.pdbx_seq_one_letter_code
_entity_poly.pdbx_strand_id
1 'polypeptide(L)'
;MRHYEVMVILDGSLEERTVTPSLDTYLNNVIRSSGGSVEKIDVWGRRRLAYEINKKTEGIYAVIDLQASPESVAELDRQLGLNESVLRTKVIRPEVR
;
A
#
# COMPACT_ATOMS: atom_id res chain seq x y z
N MET A 1 4.82 -9.39 16.73
CA MET A 1 4.42 -8.73 15.47
C MET A 1 4.25 -9.76 14.37
N ARG A 2 3.41 -9.45 13.41
CA ARG A 2 3.11 -10.35 12.31
C ARG A 2 3.62 -9.77 11.00
N HIS A 3 3.95 -10.68 10.08
CA HIS A 3 4.35 -10.29 8.74
C HIS A 3 3.11 -10.08 7.86
N TYR A 4 3.09 -8.96 7.15
CA TYR A 4 2.01 -8.63 6.22
C TYR A 4 2.57 -8.15 4.90
N GLU A 5 1.83 -8.42 3.84
CA GLU A 5 2.02 -7.77 2.55
C GLU A 5 0.82 -6.87 2.31
N VAL A 6 1.07 -5.62 1.97
CA VAL A 6 0.01 -4.68 1.63
C VAL A 6 0.16 -4.32 0.15
N MET A 7 -0.80 -4.72 -0.66
CA MET A 7 -0.84 -4.34 -2.06
C MET A 7 -1.64 -3.07 -2.19
N VAL A 8 -1.07 -2.08 -2.87
CA VAL A 8 -1.71 -0.78 -3.10
C VAL A 8 -1.77 -0.53 -4.58
N ILE A 9 -2.94 -0.14 -5.07
CA ILE A 9 -3.10 0.31 -6.45
C ILE A 9 -3.42 1.80 -6.38
N LEU A 10 -2.54 2.61 -6.99
CA LEU A 10 -2.68 4.05 -7.01
C LEU A 10 -3.12 4.51 -8.39
N ASP A 11 -3.62 5.75 -8.47
CA ASP A 11 -4.05 6.35 -9.73
C ASP A 11 -2.90 6.34 -10.74
N GLY A 12 -3.14 5.80 -11.92
CA GLY A 12 -2.13 5.70 -12.98
C GLY A 12 -1.67 7.03 -13.55
N SER A 13 -2.35 8.12 -13.23
CA SER A 13 -1.93 9.46 -13.67
C SER A 13 -0.82 10.05 -12.80
N LEU A 14 -0.51 9.43 -11.67
CA LEU A 14 0.58 9.88 -10.81
C LEU A 14 1.94 9.60 -11.43
N GLU A 15 2.94 10.37 -11.04
CA GLU A 15 4.31 10.09 -11.41
C GLU A 15 4.85 8.97 -10.51
N GLU A 16 5.40 7.92 -11.13
CA GLU A 16 5.90 6.77 -10.37
C GLU A 16 6.94 7.15 -9.32
N ARG A 17 7.79 8.13 -9.62
CA ARG A 17 8.84 8.58 -8.69
C ARG A 17 8.29 9.18 -7.40
N THR A 18 7.02 9.58 -7.36
CA THR A 18 6.40 10.14 -6.16
C THR A 18 5.74 9.08 -5.29
N VAL A 19 5.56 7.88 -5.80
CA VAL A 19 4.83 6.80 -5.11
C VAL A 19 5.56 6.33 -3.86
N THR A 20 6.85 6.00 -3.99
CA THR A 20 7.63 5.51 -2.85
C THR A 20 7.71 6.52 -1.71
N PRO A 21 8.05 7.80 -1.95
CA PRO A 21 8.04 8.79 -0.86
C PRO A 21 6.67 8.97 -0.21
N SER A 22 5.60 8.93 -1.01
CA SER A 22 4.24 9.07 -0.50
C SER A 22 3.87 7.91 0.42
N LEU A 23 4.14 6.68 -0.02
CA LEU A 23 3.89 5.48 0.79
C LEU A 23 4.75 5.50 2.04
N ASP A 24 6.01 5.90 1.93
CA ASP A 24 6.93 5.94 3.07
C ASP A 24 6.45 6.89 4.16
N THR A 25 5.80 7.99 3.81
CA THR A 25 5.19 8.90 4.77
C THR A 25 4.11 8.19 5.60
N TYR A 26 3.22 7.45 4.96
CA TYR A 26 2.20 6.66 5.67
C TYR A 26 2.85 5.61 6.57
N LEU A 27 3.87 4.94 6.06
CA LEU A 27 4.55 3.88 6.81
C LEU A 27 5.28 4.41 8.03
N ASN A 28 5.91 5.59 7.92
CA ASN A 28 6.52 6.24 9.07
C ASN A 28 5.48 6.59 10.13
N ASN A 29 4.37 7.19 9.71
CA ASN A 29 3.36 7.69 10.64
C ASN A 29 2.56 6.59 11.32
N VAL A 30 2.39 5.44 10.68
CA VAL A 30 1.51 4.39 11.20
C VAL A 30 2.30 3.18 11.67
N ILE A 31 3.25 2.70 10.87
CA ILE A 31 3.93 1.44 11.16
C ILE A 31 5.17 1.66 12.03
N ARG A 32 6.11 2.49 11.59
CA ARG A 32 7.34 2.70 12.33
C ARG A 32 7.10 3.39 13.66
N SER A 33 6.16 4.33 13.71
CA SER A 33 5.82 5.04 14.95
C SER A 33 5.22 4.13 16.01
N SER A 34 4.62 3.02 15.62
CA SER A 34 4.02 2.06 16.55
C SER A 34 4.94 0.87 16.86
N GLY A 35 6.21 0.95 16.45
CA GLY A 35 7.20 -0.08 16.72
C GLY A 35 7.32 -1.16 15.66
N GLY A 36 6.57 -1.04 14.56
CA GLY A 36 6.69 -1.95 13.43
C GLY A 36 7.88 -1.62 12.54
N SER A 37 8.14 -2.49 11.59
CA SER A 37 9.22 -2.30 10.62
C SER A 37 8.72 -2.52 9.20
N VAL A 38 9.32 -1.77 8.27
CA VAL A 38 9.04 -1.93 6.84
C VAL A 38 10.27 -2.63 6.25
N GLU A 39 10.04 -3.80 5.67
CA GLU A 39 11.14 -4.58 5.11
C GLU A 39 11.40 -4.23 3.65
N LYS A 40 10.35 -3.96 2.89
CA LYS A 40 10.49 -3.70 1.47
C LYS A 40 9.30 -2.92 0.94
N ILE A 41 9.58 -1.98 0.04
CA ILE A 41 8.56 -1.34 -0.79
C ILE A 41 8.92 -1.66 -2.24
N ASP A 42 8.07 -2.40 -2.92
CA ASP A 42 8.31 -2.83 -4.29
C ASP A 42 7.26 -2.18 -5.20
N VAL A 43 7.69 -1.22 -6.01
CA VAL A 43 6.80 -0.55 -6.96
C VAL A 43 6.89 -1.29 -8.29
N TRP A 44 5.80 -1.93 -8.67
CA TRP A 44 5.74 -2.70 -9.91
C TRP A 44 5.55 -1.84 -11.14
N GLY A 45 5.10 -0.60 -10.95
CA GLY A 45 4.89 0.33 -12.03
C GLY A 45 3.45 0.39 -12.50
N ARG A 46 3.25 1.16 -13.58
CA ARG A 46 1.93 1.39 -14.14
C ARG A 46 1.47 0.16 -14.94
N ARG A 47 0.25 -0.27 -14.66
CA ARG A 47 -0.33 -1.44 -15.32
C ARG A 47 -1.78 -1.18 -15.65
N ARG A 48 -2.28 -1.88 -16.67
CA ARG A 48 -3.69 -1.84 -16.99
C ARG A 48 -4.47 -2.65 -15.96
N LEU A 49 -5.57 -2.07 -15.48
CA LEU A 49 -6.44 -2.75 -14.55
C LEU A 49 -7.26 -3.82 -15.27
N ALA A 50 -7.55 -4.92 -14.55
CA ALA A 50 -8.39 -5.99 -15.09
C ALA A 50 -9.80 -5.51 -15.35
N TYR A 51 -10.25 -4.54 -14.58
CA TYR A 51 -11.54 -3.87 -14.75
C TYR A 51 -11.39 -2.44 -14.27
N GLU A 52 -12.31 -1.58 -14.70
CA GLU A 52 -12.29 -0.16 -14.36
C GLU A 52 -12.58 0.05 -12.88
N ILE A 53 -11.77 0.88 -12.22
CA ILE A 53 -11.97 1.27 -10.83
C ILE A 53 -12.10 2.80 -10.80
N ASN A 54 -13.23 3.31 -10.32
CA ASN A 54 -13.51 4.76 -10.25
C ASN A 54 -13.24 5.45 -11.59
N LYS A 55 -13.64 4.81 -12.68
CA LYS A 55 -13.45 5.30 -14.06
C LYS A 55 -11.98 5.37 -14.48
N LYS A 56 -11.09 4.69 -13.76
CA LYS A 56 -9.68 4.58 -14.11
C LYS A 56 -9.42 3.22 -14.75
N THR A 57 -8.64 3.20 -15.82
CA THR A 57 -8.30 1.97 -16.55
C THR A 57 -6.87 1.51 -16.29
N GLU A 58 -6.05 2.37 -15.69
CA GLU A 58 -4.67 2.06 -15.34
C GLU A 58 -4.39 2.43 -13.90
N GLY A 59 -3.45 1.74 -13.27
CA GLY A 59 -3.03 2.02 -11.93
C GLY A 59 -1.56 1.70 -11.73
N ILE A 60 -0.96 2.29 -10.72
CA ILE A 60 0.40 1.99 -10.31
C ILE A 60 0.31 0.98 -9.16
N TYR A 61 0.93 -0.18 -9.36
CA TYR A 61 0.93 -1.26 -8.37
C TYR A 61 2.16 -1.16 -7.48
N ALA A 62 1.95 -1.28 -6.18
CA ALA A 62 3.04 -1.34 -5.21
C ALA A 62 2.71 -2.41 -4.17
N VAL A 63 3.74 -3.12 -3.72
CA VAL A 63 3.62 -4.11 -2.66
C VAL A 63 4.57 -3.73 -1.54
N ILE A 64 4.06 -3.70 -0.32
CA ILE A 64 4.82 -3.33 0.86
C ILE A 64 4.92 -4.55 1.76
N ASP A 65 6.15 -4.96 2.07
CA ASP A 65 6.43 -6.01 3.07
C ASP A 65 6.71 -5.34 4.39
N LEU A 66 5.97 -5.70 5.42
CA LEU A 66 6.15 -5.08 6.73
C LEU A 66 5.84 -6.06 7.86
N GLN A 67 6.33 -5.70 9.05
CA GLN A 67 5.97 -6.40 10.28
C GLN A 67 5.34 -5.41 11.24
N ALA A 68 4.18 -5.72 11.74
CA ALA A 68 3.42 -4.82 12.59
C ALA A 68 2.34 -5.59 13.34
N SER A 69 1.69 -4.89 14.28
CA SER A 69 0.51 -5.43 14.93
C SER A 69 -0.69 -5.36 13.99
N PRO A 70 -1.70 -6.22 14.17
CA PRO A 70 -2.92 -6.14 13.36
C PRO A 70 -3.60 -4.77 13.42
N GLU A 71 -3.57 -4.11 14.58
CA GLU A 71 -4.17 -2.80 14.76
C GLU A 71 -3.48 -1.74 13.91
N SER A 72 -2.14 -1.79 13.84
CA SER A 72 -1.38 -0.83 13.02
C SER A 72 -1.65 -1.05 11.55
N VAL A 73 -1.75 -2.30 11.11
CA VAL A 73 -2.04 -2.60 9.71
C VAL A 73 -3.47 -2.15 9.35
N ALA A 74 -4.43 -2.36 10.25
CA ALA A 74 -5.79 -1.88 10.03
C ALA A 74 -5.85 -0.37 9.89
N GLU A 75 -5.07 0.35 10.71
CA GLU A 75 -5.01 1.81 10.63
C GLU A 75 -4.35 2.27 9.32
N LEU A 76 -3.30 1.58 8.89
CA LEU A 76 -2.66 1.88 7.61
C LEU A 76 -3.65 1.71 6.45
N ASP A 77 -4.37 0.59 6.44
CA ASP A 77 -5.37 0.32 5.42
C ASP A 77 -6.46 1.39 5.41
N ARG A 78 -6.92 1.79 6.59
CA ARG A 78 -7.93 2.84 6.73
C ARG A 78 -7.43 4.17 6.15
N GLN A 79 -6.21 4.57 6.50
CA GLN A 79 -5.66 5.84 6.03
C GLN A 79 -5.42 5.84 4.53
N LEU A 80 -4.91 4.73 4.00
CA LEU A 80 -4.72 4.61 2.55
C LEU A 80 -6.06 4.69 1.82
N GLY A 81 -7.10 4.09 2.38
CA GLY A 81 -8.44 4.14 1.79
C GLY A 81 -9.06 5.54 1.76
N LEU A 82 -8.58 6.45 2.62
CA LEU A 82 -9.04 7.84 2.62
C LEU A 82 -8.33 8.70 1.57
N ASN A 83 -7.24 8.23 1.01
CA ASN A 83 -6.49 8.98 0.01
C ASN A 83 -7.12 8.78 -1.36
N GLU A 84 -7.52 9.88 -1.99
CA GLU A 84 -8.18 9.84 -3.31
C GLU A 84 -7.29 9.25 -4.41
N SER A 85 -5.98 9.33 -4.25
CA SER A 85 -5.05 8.74 -5.21
C SER A 85 -4.90 7.23 -5.07
N VAL A 86 -5.42 6.66 -3.99
CA VAL A 86 -5.39 5.20 -3.78
C VAL A 86 -6.69 4.61 -4.29
N LEU A 87 -6.60 3.77 -5.31
CA LEU A 87 -7.76 3.13 -5.91
C LEU A 87 -8.19 1.89 -5.14
N ARG A 88 -7.23 1.14 -4.62
CA ARG A 88 -7.51 -0.10 -3.92
C ARG A 88 -6.36 -0.50 -3.01
N THR A 89 -6.69 -1.15 -1.91
CA THR A 89 -5.70 -1.76 -1.02
C THR A 89 -6.10 -3.20 -0.74
N LYS A 90 -5.11 -4.05 -0.53
CA LYS A 90 -5.34 -5.44 -0.12
C LYS A 90 -4.27 -5.85 0.87
N VAL A 91 -4.69 -6.33 2.03
CA VAL A 91 -3.79 -6.80 3.09
C VAL A 91 -3.74 -8.32 3.05
N ILE A 92 -2.55 -8.88 2.99
CA ILE A 92 -2.32 -10.32 2.93
C ILE A 92 -1.35 -10.71 4.05
N ARG A 93 -1.61 -11.86 4.67
CA ARG A 93 -0.69 -12.47 5.63
C ARG A 93 -0.07 -13.69 4.96
N PRO A 94 1.18 -13.59 4.45
CA PRO A 94 1.78 -14.67 3.64
C PRO A 94 1.94 -15.99 4.39
N GLU A 95 2.10 -15.95 5.72
CA GLU A 95 2.28 -17.15 6.55
C GLU A 95 0.97 -17.89 6.84
N VAL A 96 -0.18 -17.28 6.54
CA VAL A 96 -1.50 -17.88 6.77
C VAL A 96 -1.99 -18.50 5.48
N ARG A 97 -2.29 -19.78 5.52
CA ARG A 97 -2.75 -20.53 4.36
C ARG A 97 -4.12 -21.15 4.57
#